data_8dc321228be0332c254febed1d577435
#
_entry.id   8dc321228be0332c254febed1d577435
#
_cell.length_a   1.000
_cell.length_b   1.000
_cell.length_c   1.000
_cell.angle_alpha   90.00
_cell.angle_beta   90.00
_cell.angle_gamma   90.00
#
_symmetry.space_group_name_H-M   'P 1'
#
loop_
_entity.id
_entity.type
_entity.pdbx_description
1 polymer ?
#
loop_
_entity_poly.entity_id
_entity_poly.type
_entity_poly.pdbx_seq_one_letter_code
_entity_poly.pdbx_strand_id
1 'polypeptide(L)'
;MSPRTPIIVHTVQEPMIPSRGQNMGQKKSRFGGRTLCIAISTLLFVAVGLILVFAFVRDPVTREAKETFQMLKECLNDTISTNMKELVIPDGECNDMDSTVFDLGAFRKLERLSVGSFSLGSILTVRIRNLKSLQSIVFKEESFTRKNGELHIENCVALKTLRMLSGSFHFFSALSLKSLPSLETLEIGADCFTEVEHFTLSSLPHLRSVFVGASSFIRKAGELRVENCPSLTELTVRDKAFGTSTSPDCPRCSD
;
A
#
# COMPACT_ATOMS: atom_id res chain seq x y z
N MET A 1 2.02 -21.79 32.75
CA MET A 1 0.80 -21.58 31.95
C MET A 1 0.65 -20.08 31.76
N SER A 2 1.07 -19.59 30.62
CA SER A 2 0.96 -18.16 30.28
C SER A 2 -0.34 -17.94 29.51
N PRO A 3 -1.07 -16.84 29.70
CA PRO A 3 -2.35 -16.62 29.06
C PRO A 3 -2.18 -16.41 27.55
N ARG A 4 -2.96 -17.12 26.76
CA ARG A 4 -3.06 -17.02 25.31
C ARG A 4 -3.71 -15.67 24.95
N THR A 5 -3.07 -14.85 24.14
CA THR A 5 -3.67 -13.66 23.57
C THR A 5 -4.53 -14.07 22.37
N PRO A 6 -5.82 -13.75 22.32
CA PRO A 6 -6.69 -14.15 21.22
C PRO A 6 -6.42 -13.31 19.96
N ILE A 7 -6.40 -13.97 18.81
CA ILE A 7 -6.49 -13.30 17.50
C ILE A 7 -7.94 -12.81 17.37
N ILE A 8 -8.16 -11.50 17.44
CA ILE A 8 -9.50 -10.94 17.34
C ILE A 8 -9.76 -10.60 15.87
N VAL A 9 -10.61 -11.40 15.22
CA VAL A 9 -11.16 -11.10 13.89
C VAL A 9 -12.46 -10.33 14.09
N HIS A 10 -12.46 -9.01 13.87
CA HIS A 10 -13.66 -8.20 13.90
C HIS A 10 -14.19 -8.00 12.48
N THR A 11 -15.32 -8.62 12.15
CA THR A 11 -16.12 -8.26 10.98
C THR A 11 -17.13 -7.19 11.37
N VAL A 12 -16.88 -5.95 11.03
CA VAL A 12 -17.85 -4.86 11.21
C VAL A 12 -18.66 -4.72 9.92
N GLN A 13 -19.95 -5.11 9.97
CA GLN A 13 -20.91 -4.76 8.92
C GLN A 13 -21.47 -3.37 9.21
N GLU A 14 -21.39 -2.47 8.24
CA GLU A 14 -22.06 -1.18 8.31
C GLU A 14 -23.59 -1.34 8.23
N PRO A 15 -24.37 -0.58 9.03
CA PRO A 15 -25.82 -0.60 8.94
C PRO A 15 -26.33 0.14 7.69
N MET A 16 -27.21 -0.51 6.94
CA MET A 16 -27.94 0.09 5.81
C MET A 16 -28.86 1.21 6.31
N ILE A 17 -28.68 2.42 5.75
CA ILE A 17 -29.56 3.56 5.99
C ILE A 17 -30.77 3.47 5.05
N PRO A 18 -32.02 3.51 5.55
CA PRO A 18 -33.19 3.49 4.67
C PRO A 18 -33.40 4.84 3.98
N SER A 19 -33.60 4.81 2.68
CA SER A 19 -33.92 5.96 1.85
C SER A 19 -35.34 6.49 2.16
N ARG A 20 -35.41 7.72 2.67
CA ARG A 20 -36.67 8.44 2.92
C ARG A 20 -37.03 9.23 1.68
N GLY A 21 -38.07 8.78 0.96
CA GLY A 21 -38.68 9.54 -0.13
C GLY A 21 -39.31 10.84 0.36
N GLN A 22 -38.96 11.95 -0.27
CA GLN A 22 -39.67 13.21 -0.12
C GLN A 22 -40.22 13.65 -1.49
N ASN A 23 -41.56 13.66 -1.59
CA ASN A 23 -42.32 14.40 -2.58
C ASN A 23 -42.11 15.88 -2.40
N MET A 24 -41.66 16.58 -3.42
CA MET A 24 -41.70 18.04 -3.46
C MET A 24 -42.45 18.53 -4.69
N GLY A 25 -43.50 19.25 -4.38
CA GLY A 25 -44.38 19.91 -5.32
C GLY A 25 -43.66 20.97 -6.16
N GLN A 26 -44.04 21.01 -7.45
CA GLN A 26 -43.57 22.00 -8.41
C GLN A 26 -44.13 23.40 -8.08
N LYS A 27 -43.25 24.33 -7.75
CA LYS A 27 -43.52 25.79 -7.83
C LYS A 27 -42.80 26.34 -9.06
N LYS A 28 -43.57 26.67 -10.14
CA LYS A 28 -43.06 27.46 -11.24
C LYS A 28 -42.73 28.89 -10.78
N SER A 29 -41.45 29.24 -10.73
CA SER A 29 -41.03 30.64 -10.62
C SER A 29 -40.44 31.10 -11.97
N ARG A 30 -41.02 32.17 -12.52
CA ARG A 30 -40.50 32.88 -13.70
C ARG A 30 -39.26 33.66 -13.27
N PHE A 31 -38.07 33.18 -13.58
CA PHE A 31 -36.85 33.95 -13.45
C PHE A 31 -36.52 34.68 -14.75
N GLY A 32 -36.34 36.00 -14.65
CA GLY A 32 -36.04 36.86 -15.79
C GLY A 32 -34.67 36.56 -16.39
N GLY A 33 -34.56 36.65 -17.73
CA GLY A 33 -33.39 36.24 -18.51
C GLY A 33 -32.00 36.83 -18.12
N ARG A 34 -31.96 37.97 -17.40
CA ARG A 34 -30.69 38.56 -16.93
C ARG A 34 -30.08 37.83 -15.75
N THR A 35 -30.90 37.31 -14.82
CA THR A 35 -30.44 36.47 -13.69
C THR A 35 -29.93 35.10 -14.15
N LEU A 36 -30.50 34.53 -15.23
CA LEU A 36 -30.05 33.25 -15.79
C LEU A 36 -28.65 33.36 -16.41
N CYS A 37 -28.35 34.44 -17.14
CA CYS A 37 -27.02 34.65 -17.73
C CYS A 37 -25.92 34.84 -16.66
N ILE A 38 -26.21 35.51 -15.56
CA ILE A 38 -25.25 35.69 -14.45
C ILE A 38 -24.99 34.33 -13.75
N ALA A 39 -26.04 33.54 -13.51
CA ALA A 39 -25.91 32.24 -12.87
C ALA A 39 -25.13 31.25 -13.73
N ILE A 40 -25.31 31.26 -15.06
CA ILE A 40 -24.55 30.41 -15.99
C ILE A 40 -23.08 30.85 -16.05
N SER A 41 -22.83 32.16 -16.06
CA SER A 41 -21.44 32.67 -16.06
C SER A 41 -20.69 32.31 -14.78
N THR A 42 -21.30 32.45 -13.60
CA THR A 42 -20.68 32.06 -12.33
C THR A 42 -20.43 30.55 -12.21
N LEU A 43 -21.37 29.72 -12.71
CA LEU A 43 -21.20 28.27 -12.76
C LEU A 43 -20.05 27.85 -13.70
N LEU A 44 -19.89 28.54 -14.83
CA LEU A 44 -18.79 28.31 -15.77
C LEU A 44 -17.45 28.72 -15.15
N PHE A 45 -17.36 29.86 -14.43
CA PHE A 45 -16.15 30.26 -13.73
C PHE A 45 -15.78 29.31 -12.59
N VAL A 46 -16.76 28.81 -11.84
CA VAL A 46 -16.54 27.81 -10.78
C VAL A 46 -16.10 26.48 -11.40
N ALA A 47 -16.72 26.04 -12.49
CA ALA A 47 -16.33 24.81 -13.20
C ALA A 47 -14.93 24.91 -13.80
N VAL A 48 -14.57 26.03 -14.44
CA VAL A 48 -13.23 26.27 -14.97
C VAL A 48 -12.21 26.40 -13.82
N GLY A 49 -12.57 27.06 -12.71
CA GLY A 49 -11.73 27.11 -11.53
C GLY A 49 -11.48 25.72 -10.92
N LEU A 50 -12.51 24.89 -10.81
CA LEU A 50 -12.40 23.49 -10.37
C LEU A 50 -11.55 22.66 -11.34
N ILE A 51 -11.74 22.81 -12.65
CA ILE A 51 -10.93 22.12 -13.67
C ILE A 51 -9.45 22.56 -13.60
N LEU A 52 -9.19 23.86 -13.37
CA LEU A 52 -7.83 24.35 -13.18
C LEU A 52 -7.22 23.84 -11.87
N VAL A 53 -7.99 23.79 -10.77
CA VAL A 53 -7.53 23.18 -9.50
C VAL A 53 -7.26 21.68 -9.69
N PHE A 54 -8.14 20.94 -10.38
CA PHE A 54 -7.91 19.53 -10.69
C PHE A 54 -6.77 19.31 -11.70
N ALA A 55 -6.52 20.24 -12.63
CA ALA A 55 -5.40 20.17 -13.55
C ALA A 55 -4.06 20.52 -12.88
N PHE A 56 -4.08 21.32 -11.80
CA PHE A 56 -2.90 21.65 -10.98
C PHE A 56 -2.61 20.63 -9.89
N VAL A 57 -3.57 19.77 -9.51
CA VAL A 57 -3.33 18.60 -8.65
C VAL A 57 -2.85 17.40 -9.52
N ARG A 58 -1.91 17.60 -10.41
CA ARG A 58 -0.93 16.58 -10.72
C ARG A 58 -0.02 16.55 -9.52
N ASP A 59 -0.08 15.46 -8.74
CA ASP A 59 0.87 15.26 -7.65
C ASP A 59 2.27 15.60 -8.15
N PRO A 60 2.87 16.70 -7.71
CA PRO A 60 4.21 17.03 -8.19
C PRO A 60 5.12 15.86 -7.81
N VAL A 61 6.01 15.47 -8.70
CA VAL A 61 7.07 14.51 -8.36
C VAL A 61 7.82 15.13 -7.18
N THR A 62 7.79 14.45 -6.04
CA THR A 62 8.39 14.95 -4.81
C THR A 62 9.89 15.13 -4.97
N ARG A 63 10.49 15.92 -4.10
CA ARG A 63 11.95 16.09 -4.09
C ARG A 63 12.62 14.73 -3.86
N GLU A 64 12.11 13.97 -2.91
CA GLU A 64 12.62 12.63 -2.57
C GLU A 64 12.53 11.66 -3.76
N ALA A 65 11.44 11.72 -4.54
CA ALA A 65 11.31 10.87 -5.73
C ALA A 65 12.32 11.22 -6.85
N LYS A 66 12.71 12.51 -6.96
CA LYS A 66 13.78 12.93 -7.89
C LYS A 66 15.15 12.48 -7.39
N GLU A 67 15.41 12.61 -6.10
CA GLU A 67 16.64 12.15 -5.46
C GLU A 67 16.78 10.62 -5.60
N THR A 68 15.69 9.85 -5.34
CA THR A 68 15.68 8.40 -5.57
C THR A 68 15.95 8.05 -7.03
N PHE A 69 15.37 8.79 -8.00
CA PHE A 69 15.64 8.55 -9.42
C PHE A 69 17.11 8.78 -9.75
N GLN A 70 17.71 9.88 -9.26
CA GLN A 70 19.11 10.19 -9.48
C GLN A 70 20.02 9.14 -8.84
N MET A 71 19.73 8.75 -7.61
CA MET A 71 20.41 7.69 -6.88
C MET A 71 20.41 6.36 -7.67
N LEU A 72 19.22 5.92 -8.12
CA LEU A 72 19.10 4.70 -8.92
C LEU A 72 19.83 4.80 -10.26
N LYS A 73 19.86 5.98 -10.85
CA LYS A 73 20.58 6.23 -12.10
C LYS A 73 22.09 6.04 -11.93
N GLU A 74 22.65 6.53 -10.85
CA GLU A 74 24.06 6.36 -10.50
C GLU A 74 24.39 4.90 -10.17
N CYS A 75 23.58 4.27 -9.30
CA CYS A 75 23.76 2.89 -8.88
C CYS A 75 23.61 1.88 -10.04
N LEU A 76 22.70 2.11 -10.99
CA LEU A 76 22.40 1.21 -12.12
C LEU A 76 23.02 1.68 -13.44
N ASN A 77 24.11 2.46 -13.40
CA ASN A 77 24.90 2.88 -14.55
C ASN A 77 24.07 3.51 -15.68
N ASP A 78 23.23 4.49 -15.34
CA ASP A 78 22.39 5.24 -16.28
C ASP A 78 21.39 4.40 -17.11
N THR A 79 21.11 3.16 -16.76
CA THR A 79 20.23 2.27 -17.52
C THR A 79 18.74 2.55 -17.31
N ILE A 80 18.37 3.43 -16.38
CA ILE A 80 16.98 3.67 -15.99
C ILE A 80 16.36 4.92 -16.63
N SER A 81 15.04 4.88 -16.78
CA SER A 81 14.20 5.97 -17.27
C SER A 81 12.91 6.06 -16.48
N THR A 82 12.38 7.27 -16.24
CA THR A 82 11.08 7.48 -15.58
C THR A 82 9.89 6.90 -16.34
N ASN A 83 10.08 6.57 -17.63
CA ASN A 83 9.05 5.98 -18.49
C ASN A 83 9.11 4.44 -18.55
N MET A 84 10.06 3.82 -17.84
CA MET A 84 10.17 2.36 -17.84
C MET A 84 8.95 1.70 -17.21
N LYS A 85 8.64 0.50 -17.71
CA LYS A 85 7.55 -0.33 -17.22
C LYS A 85 8.00 -1.35 -16.17
N GLU A 86 9.27 -1.67 -16.17
CA GLU A 86 9.89 -2.61 -15.26
C GLU A 86 11.16 -2.04 -14.67
N LEU A 87 11.26 -2.04 -13.35
CA LEU A 87 12.45 -1.68 -12.61
C LEU A 87 12.97 -2.92 -11.89
N VAL A 88 14.19 -3.31 -12.25
CA VAL A 88 14.91 -4.41 -11.59
C VAL A 88 16.16 -3.85 -10.95
N ILE A 89 16.28 -4.01 -9.64
CA ILE A 89 17.50 -3.74 -8.88
C ILE A 89 18.18 -5.09 -8.69
N PRO A 90 19.41 -5.29 -9.16
CA PRO A 90 20.12 -6.57 -9.03
C PRO A 90 20.44 -6.93 -7.58
N ASP A 91 20.82 -8.17 -7.33
CA ASP A 91 21.21 -8.65 -6.02
C ASP A 91 22.51 -7.94 -5.54
N GLY A 92 22.53 -7.50 -4.29
CA GLY A 92 23.68 -6.83 -3.65
C GLY A 92 23.88 -5.37 -4.02
N GLU A 93 23.06 -4.82 -4.90
CA GLU A 93 23.26 -3.45 -5.43
C GLU A 93 22.60 -2.36 -4.58
N CYS A 94 23.04 -1.13 -4.79
CA CYS A 94 22.51 0.10 -4.21
C CYS A 94 22.54 0.16 -2.67
N ASN A 95 23.56 -0.42 -2.04
CA ASN A 95 23.72 -0.44 -0.58
C ASN A 95 24.45 0.79 -0.02
N ASP A 96 25.43 1.34 -0.76
CA ASP A 96 26.27 2.45 -0.34
C ASP A 96 25.70 3.79 -0.84
N MET A 97 24.44 4.08 -0.45
CA MET A 97 23.74 5.27 -0.91
C MET A 97 23.68 6.33 0.19
N ASP A 98 23.89 7.59 -0.19
CA ASP A 98 23.74 8.74 0.71
C ASP A 98 22.27 8.99 1.11
N SER A 99 21.33 8.58 0.25
CA SER A 99 19.91 8.73 0.53
C SER A 99 19.40 7.62 1.45
N THR A 100 18.58 8.01 2.42
CA THR A 100 17.85 7.08 3.29
C THR A 100 16.40 6.88 2.85
N VAL A 101 15.96 7.52 1.76
CA VAL A 101 14.59 7.47 1.24
C VAL A 101 14.59 6.84 -0.15
N PHE A 102 13.71 5.87 -0.34
CA PHE A 102 13.41 5.22 -1.61
C PHE A 102 11.97 5.54 -2.00
N ASP A 103 11.75 6.60 -2.80
CA ASP A 103 10.44 7.05 -3.26
C ASP A 103 10.31 6.87 -4.79
N LEU A 104 9.43 5.97 -5.21
CA LEU A 104 9.21 5.64 -6.62
C LEU A 104 8.23 6.57 -7.35
N GLY A 105 7.83 7.70 -6.76
CA GLY A 105 6.86 8.63 -7.34
C GLY A 105 7.24 9.22 -8.72
N ALA A 106 8.50 9.12 -9.13
CA ALA A 106 8.96 9.52 -10.46
C ALA A 106 8.59 8.51 -11.57
N PHE A 107 8.36 7.23 -11.23
CA PHE A 107 8.16 6.13 -12.19
C PHE A 107 6.69 5.89 -12.51
N ARG A 108 6.01 6.87 -13.08
CA ARG A 108 4.54 6.88 -13.29
C ARG A 108 4.00 5.76 -14.18
N LYS A 109 4.85 5.16 -15.02
CA LYS A 109 4.47 4.07 -15.94
C LYS A 109 4.92 2.69 -15.47
N LEU A 110 5.48 2.60 -14.25
CA LEU A 110 5.98 1.35 -13.72
C LEU A 110 4.84 0.33 -13.56
N GLU A 111 5.03 -0.85 -14.14
CA GLU A 111 4.12 -1.99 -14.07
C GLU A 111 4.66 -3.09 -13.14
N ARG A 112 5.98 -3.26 -13.09
CA ARG A 112 6.66 -4.28 -12.28
C ARG A 112 7.87 -3.71 -11.56
N LEU A 113 8.00 -4.04 -10.28
CA LEU A 113 9.15 -3.77 -9.45
C LEU A 113 9.75 -5.07 -8.94
N SER A 114 11.05 -5.27 -9.12
CA SER A 114 11.81 -6.34 -8.50
C SER A 114 13.07 -5.78 -7.84
N VAL A 115 13.20 -5.97 -6.54
CA VAL A 115 14.40 -5.60 -5.78
C VAL A 115 15.15 -6.87 -5.44
N GLY A 116 16.44 -6.90 -5.75
CA GLY A 116 17.33 -8.02 -5.54
C GLY A 116 17.61 -8.33 -4.08
N SER A 117 18.13 -9.52 -3.83
CA SER A 117 18.54 -9.96 -2.49
C SER A 117 19.71 -9.11 -1.99
N PHE A 118 19.75 -8.82 -0.69
CA PHE A 118 20.82 -8.05 -0.04
C PHE A 118 21.01 -6.63 -0.60
N SER A 119 19.96 -6.02 -1.16
CA SER A 119 20.00 -4.71 -1.80
C SER A 119 19.31 -3.64 -0.95
N LEU A 120 19.71 -2.36 -1.16
CA LEU A 120 19.10 -1.20 -0.52
C LEU A 120 19.14 -1.23 1.01
N GLY A 121 20.19 -1.83 1.60
CA GLY A 121 20.34 -2.00 3.04
C GLY A 121 20.47 -0.68 3.83
N SER A 122 20.82 0.45 3.19
CA SER A 122 20.92 1.77 3.81
C SER A 122 19.60 2.53 3.93
N ILE A 123 18.54 2.09 3.26
CA ILE A 123 17.26 2.80 3.16
C ILE A 123 16.45 2.68 4.45
N LEU A 124 15.95 3.81 4.96
CA LEU A 124 15.06 3.91 6.12
C LEU A 124 13.59 4.02 5.73
N THR A 125 13.28 4.76 4.67
CA THR A 125 11.89 5.01 4.29
C THR A 125 11.64 4.57 2.86
N VAL A 126 10.74 3.62 2.68
CA VAL A 126 10.29 3.14 1.37
C VAL A 126 8.90 3.69 1.09
N ARG A 127 8.74 4.45 -0.01
CA ARG A 127 7.47 5.03 -0.44
C ARG A 127 7.13 4.62 -1.86
N ILE A 128 6.07 3.85 -2.00
CA ILE A 128 5.51 3.40 -3.29
C ILE A 128 4.09 3.93 -3.35
N ARG A 129 3.90 5.13 -3.93
CA ARG A 129 2.63 5.82 -3.86
C ARG A 129 2.17 6.34 -5.22
N ASN A 130 0.84 6.28 -5.45
CA ASN A 130 0.19 6.83 -6.64
C ASN A 130 0.67 6.22 -7.98
N LEU A 131 1.20 4.99 -7.96
CA LEU A 131 1.65 4.28 -9.15
C LEU A 131 0.48 3.47 -9.74
N LYS A 132 -0.32 4.14 -10.57
CA LYS A 132 -1.59 3.60 -11.09
C LYS A 132 -1.44 2.39 -12.02
N SER A 133 -0.27 2.20 -12.62
CA SER A 133 0.03 1.08 -13.54
C SER A 133 0.74 -0.08 -12.86
N LEU A 134 1.19 0.08 -11.61
CA LEU A 134 1.98 -0.93 -10.89
C LEU A 134 1.11 -2.15 -10.56
N GLN A 135 1.51 -3.31 -11.07
CA GLN A 135 0.76 -4.57 -10.96
C GLN A 135 1.43 -5.57 -10.02
N SER A 136 2.75 -5.56 -9.95
CA SER A 136 3.51 -6.53 -9.17
C SER A 136 4.72 -5.90 -8.50
N ILE A 137 4.94 -6.26 -7.25
CA ILE A 137 6.12 -5.91 -6.46
C ILE A 137 6.71 -7.18 -5.87
N VAL A 138 8.03 -7.35 -6.04
CA VAL A 138 8.80 -8.42 -5.40
C VAL A 138 10.02 -7.81 -4.72
N PHE A 139 10.13 -8.00 -3.43
CA PHE A 139 11.34 -7.75 -2.65
C PHE A 139 11.97 -9.09 -2.32
N LYS A 140 13.18 -9.34 -2.81
CA LYS A 140 13.89 -10.58 -2.56
C LYS A 140 14.51 -10.59 -1.17
N GLU A 141 15.16 -11.71 -0.82
CA GLU A 141 15.66 -12.01 0.50
C GLU A 141 16.61 -10.92 1.02
N GLU A 142 16.54 -10.62 2.31
CA GLU A 142 17.46 -9.71 3.01
C GLU A 142 17.59 -8.31 2.39
N SER A 143 16.58 -7.85 1.64
CA SER A 143 16.54 -6.47 1.15
C SER A 143 15.97 -5.52 2.21
N PHE A 144 16.41 -4.26 2.25
CA PHE A 144 15.94 -3.22 3.18
C PHE A 144 16.09 -3.61 4.66
N THR A 145 17.29 -3.94 5.10
CA THR A 145 17.53 -4.44 6.46
C THR A 145 17.87 -3.37 7.50
N ARG A 146 17.68 -2.08 7.19
CA ARG A 146 17.98 -0.98 8.12
C ARG A 146 17.03 -0.99 9.32
N LYS A 147 17.58 -0.75 10.53
CA LYS A 147 16.78 -0.65 11.76
C LYS A 147 15.89 0.59 11.78
N ASN A 148 14.68 0.42 12.34
CA ASN A 148 13.65 1.45 12.47
C ASN A 148 13.18 2.03 11.12
N GLY A 149 13.20 1.21 10.07
CA GLY A 149 12.70 1.60 8.76
C GLY A 149 11.17 1.58 8.69
N GLU A 150 10.63 2.20 7.64
CA GLU A 150 9.19 2.31 7.38
C GLU A 150 8.88 1.98 5.92
N LEU A 151 7.89 1.12 5.67
CA LEU A 151 7.38 0.79 4.34
C LEU A 151 5.95 1.32 4.17
N HIS A 152 5.75 2.16 3.13
CA HIS A 152 4.45 2.71 2.76
C HIS A 152 4.12 2.36 1.30
N ILE A 153 3.06 1.57 1.09
CA ILE A 153 2.51 1.27 -0.24
C ILE A 153 1.07 1.77 -0.26
N GLU A 154 0.81 2.84 -1.04
CA GLU A 154 -0.45 3.55 -0.99
C GLU A 154 -0.95 3.97 -2.38
N ASN A 155 -2.27 3.89 -2.61
CA ASN A 155 -2.93 4.35 -3.85
C ASN A 155 -2.38 3.70 -5.14
N CYS A 156 -1.92 2.43 -5.06
CA CYS A 156 -1.48 1.65 -6.23
C CYS A 156 -2.65 0.80 -6.71
N VAL A 157 -3.57 1.44 -7.44
CA VAL A 157 -4.90 0.87 -7.77
C VAL A 157 -4.87 -0.38 -8.67
N ALA A 158 -3.79 -0.62 -9.42
CA ALA A 158 -3.63 -1.80 -10.26
C ALA A 158 -2.80 -2.92 -9.61
N LEU A 159 -2.29 -2.71 -8.38
CA LEU A 159 -1.41 -3.68 -7.72
C LEU A 159 -2.17 -4.94 -7.37
N LYS A 160 -1.72 -6.09 -7.94
CA LYS A 160 -2.32 -7.41 -7.74
C LYS A 160 -1.51 -8.30 -6.81
N THR A 161 -0.19 -8.22 -6.91
CA THR A 161 0.72 -9.12 -6.19
C THR A 161 1.78 -8.32 -5.44
N LEU A 162 1.89 -8.58 -4.14
CA LEU A 162 2.95 -8.04 -3.29
C LEU A 162 3.65 -9.21 -2.59
N ARG A 163 4.94 -9.38 -2.87
CA ARG A 163 5.76 -10.43 -2.30
C ARG A 163 6.98 -9.83 -1.63
N MET A 164 7.19 -10.19 -0.39
CA MET A 164 8.36 -9.87 0.41
C MET A 164 8.98 -11.18 0.85
N LEU A 165 10.16 -11.53 0.33
CA LEU A 165 10.81 -12.80 0.63
C LEU A 165 11.56 -12.74 1.97
N SER A 166 12.08 -13.87 2.44
CA SER A 166 12.59 -14.03 3.79
C SER A 166 13.67 -12.99 4.14
N GLY A 167 13.58 -12.43 5.35
CA GLY A 167 14.52 -11.42 5.86
C GLY A 167 14.38 -10.03 5.24
N SER A 168 13.54 -9.84 4.22
CA SER A 168 13.30 -8.51 3.68
C SER A 168 12.57 -7.65 4.72
N PHE A 169 12.97 -6.39 4.85
CA PHE A 169 12.44 -5.47 5.86
C PHE A 169 12.58 -5.98 7.30
N HIS A 170 13.60 -6.81 7.57
CA HIS A 170 13.76 -7.53 8.84
C HIS A 170 13.57 -6.62 10.07
N PHE A 171 14.27 -5.49 10.11
CA PHE A 171 14.26 -4.56 11.23
C PHE A 171 13.36 -3.33 11.03
N PHE A 172 12.46 -3.35 10.06
CA PHE A 172 11.50 -2.27 9.87
C PHE A 172 10.48 -2.26 11.01
N SER A 173 10.12 -1.07 11.47
CA SER A 173 9.20 -0.85 12.60
C SER A 173 7.80 -0.42 12.16
N ALA A 174 7.61 -0.10 10.88
CA ALA A 174 6.31 0.28 10.36
C ALA A 174 6.04 -0.33 8.96
N LEU A 175 4.81 -0.83 8.79
CA LEU A 175 4.27 -1.33 7.52
C LEU A 175 2.88 -0.72 7.31
N SER A 176 2.70 -0.01 6.20
CA SER A 176 1.42 0.60 5.82
C SER A 176 1.02 0.19 4.41
N LEU A 177 -0.10 -0.54 4.29
CA LEU A 177 -0.73 -0.93 3.03
C LEU A 177 -2.10 -0.26 2.95
N LYS A 178 -2.28 0.75 2.07
CA LYS A 178 -3.52 1.53 1.99
C LYS A 178 -3.97 1.73 0.56
N SER A 179 -5.29 1.70 0.35
CA SER A 179 -5.92 1.99 -0.96
C SER A 179 -5.33 1.12 -2.09
N LEU A 180 -5.33 -0.20 -1.88
CA LEU A 180 -4.86 -1.22 -2.83
C LEU A 180 -6.05 -2.09 -3.30
N PRO A 181 -7.03 -1.52 -4.01
CA PRO A 181 -8.30 -2.20 -4.28
C PRO A 181 -8.17 -3.46 -5.14
N SER A 182 -7.12 -3.57 -5.95
CA SER A 182 -6.89 -4.73 -6.83
C SER A 182 -5.95 -5.79 -6.23
N LEU A 183 -5.49 -5.62 -4.98
CA LEU A 183 -4.55 -6.56 -4.37
C LEU A 183 -5.23 -7.92 -4.16
N GLU A 184 -4.67 -8.97 -4.80
CA GLU A 184 -5.18 -10.34 -4.77
C GLU A 184 -4.33 -11.24 -3.86
N THR A 185 -3.00 -11.04 -3.87
CA THR A 185 -2.05 -11.88 -3.13
C THR A 185 -1.05 -11.05 -2.36
N LEU A 186 -0.92 -11.37 -1.07
CA LEU A 186 0.09 -10.82 -0.18
C LEU A 186 0.93 -11.96 0.40
N GLU A 187 2.23 -11.95 0.11
CA GLU A 187 3.19 -12.90 0.65
C GLU A 187 4.25 -12.16 1.47
N ILE A 188 4.36 -12.51 2.74
CA ILE A 188 5.39 -12.03 3.67
C ILE A 188 6.19 -13.24 4.10
N GLY A 189 7.46 -13.30 3.73
CA GLY A 189 8.38 -14.38 4.04
C GLY A 189 8.71 -14.52 5.52
N ALA A 190 9.59 -15.44 5.85
CA ALA A 190 10.06 -15.59 7.23
C ALA A 190 10.96 -14.41 7.65
N ASP A 191 11.00 -14.13 8.95
CA ASP A 191 11.87 -13.13 9.56
C ASP A 191 11.71 -11.70 8.99
N CYS A 192 10.50 -11.37 8.49
CA CYS A 192 10.16 -10.03 8.02
C CYS A 192 9.49 -9.21 9.13
N PHE A 193 9.75 -7.90 9.18
CA PHE A 193 9.06 -6.96 10.10
C PHE A 193 9.09 -7.40 11.56
N THR A 194 10.22 -7.89 12.05
CA THR A 194 10.33 -8.42 13.41
C THR A 194 10.07 -7.36 14.49
N GLU A 195 10.17 -6.08 14.15
CA GLU A 195 9.95 -4.93 15.03
C GLU A 195 8.55 -4.30 14.94
N VAL A 196 7.68 -4.80 14.05
CA VAL A 196 6.29 -4.30 13.89
C VAL A 196 5.37 -4.97 14.91
N GLU A 197 4.67 -4.17 15.73
CA GLU A 197 3.77 -4.69 16.77
C GLU A 197 2.36 -4.97 16.26
N HIS A 198 1.86 -4.14 15.34
CA HIS A 198 0.49 -4.25 14.83
C HIS A 198 0.49 -4.23 13.31
N PHE A 199 -0.16 -5.22 12.72
CA PHE A 199 -0.35 -5.29 11.28
C PHE A 199 -1.84 -5.38 10.95
N THR A 200 -2.35 -4.38 10.23
CA THR A 200 -3.76 -4.32 9.85
C THR A 200 -3.90 -4.43 8.34
N LEU A 201 -4.71 -5.39 7.91
CA LEU A 201 -5.21 -5.52 6.54
C LEU A 201 -6.63 -4.98 6.51
N SER A 202 -6.85 -3.85 5.86
CA SER A 202 -8.13 -3.16 5.88
C SER A 202 -8.55 -2.69 4.50
N SER A 203 -9.83 -2.92 4.17
CA SER A 203 -10.44 -2.44 2.92
C SER A 203 -9.72 -2.93 1.65
N LEU A 204 -9.42 -4.23 1.61
CA LEU A 204 -8.80 -4.92 0.48
C LEU A 204 -9.82 -5.88 -0.17
N PRO A 205 -10.74 -5.37 -1.01
CA PRO A 205 -11.92 -6.09 -1.46
C PRO A 205 -11.62 -7.31 -2.35
N HIS A 206 -10.47 -7.34 -3.02
CA HIS A 206 -10.09 -8.43 -3.90
C HIS A 206 -8.98 -9.33 -3.32
N LEU A 207 -8.52 -9.06 -2.08
CA LEU A 207 -7.49 -9.87 -1.43
C LEU A 207 -8.03 -11.28 -1.17
N ARG A 208 -7.38 -12.28 -1.76
CA ARG A 208 -7.77 -13.71 -1.72
C ARG A 208 -6.87 -14.54 -0.84
N SER A 209 -5.57 -14.29 -0.93
CA SER A 209 -4.56 -15.09 -0.24
C SER A 209 -3.57 -14.21 0.51
N VAL A 210 -3.32 -14.55 1.77
CA VAL A 210 -2.31 -13.94 2.63
C VAL A 210 -1.45 -15.05 3.21
N PHE A 211 -0.14 -14.94 3.00
CA PHE A 211 0.86 -15.80 3.63
C PHE A 211 1.77 -14.96 4.51
N VAL A 212 1.97 -15.39 5.76
CA VAL A 212 2.93 -14.82 6.70
C VAL A 212 3.89 -15.91 7.16
N GLY A 213 5.15 -15.76 6.85
CA GLY A 213 6.23 -16.67 7.19
C GLY A 213 6.58 -16.71 8.67
N ALA A 214 7.36 -17.69 9.05
CA ALA A 214 7.77 -17.90 10.42
C ALA A 214 8.56 -16.70 10.98
N SER A 215 8.47 -16.47 12.29
CA SER A 215 9.23 -15.44 13.01
C SER A 215 9.02 -14.00 12.52
N SER A 216 7.94 -13.72 11.77
CA SER A 216 7.58 -12.36 11.36
C SER A 216 6.67 -11.71 12.41
N PHE A 217 6.76 -10.38 12.58
CA PHE A 217 5.92 -9.61 13.54
C PHE A 217 6.04 -10.11 15.00
N ILE A 218 7.24 -10.47 15.44
CA ILE A 218 7.43 -11.13 16.75
C ILE A 218 7.48 -10.16 17.92
N ARG A 219 7.58 -8.84 17.67
CA ARG A 219 7.71 -7.86 18.74
C ARG A 219 6.46 -7.82 19.62
N LYS A 220 6.65 -7.97 20.95
CA LYS A 220 5.59 -7.89 21.97
C LYS A 220 4.34 -8.73 21.68
N ALA A 221 4.50 -9.93 21.10
CA ALA A 221 3.36 -10.75 20.66
C ALA A 221 2.45 -9.99 19.67
N GLY A 222 2.99 -9.64 18.51
CA GLY A 222 2.34 -8.82 17.48
C GLY A 222 0.90 -9.22 17.18
N GLU A 223 0.10 -8.26 16.73
CA GLU A 223 -1.32 -8.45 16.43
C GLU A 223 -1.57 -8.34 14.92
N LEU A 224 -2.28 -9.33 14.36
CA LEU A 224 -2.84 -9.25 13.01
C LEU A 224 -4.33 -8.92 13.09
N ARG A 225 -4.73 -7.80 12.45
CA ARG A 225 -6.13 -7.42 12.24
C ARG A 225 -6.50 -7.53 10.78
N VAL A 226 -7.65 -8.15 10.51
CA VAL A 226 -8.20 -8.26 9.16
C VAL A 226 -9.61 -7.68 9.16
N GLU A 227 -9.80 -6.59 8.41
CA GLU A 227 -11.05 -5.83 8.37
C GLU A 227 -11.48 -5.57 6.92
N ASN A 228 -12.76 -5.77 6.61
CA ASN A 228 -13.32 -5.47 5.28
C ASN A 228 -12.53 -6.10 4.10
N CYS A 229 -12.16 -7.39 4.24
CA CYS A 229 -11.52 -8.20 3.20
C CYS A 229 -12.47 -9.35 2.76
N PRO A 230 -13.57 -9.06 2.07
CA PRO A 230 -14.65 -10.04 1.81
C PRO A 230 -14.24 -11.19 0.90
N SER A 231 -13.19 -11.02 0.09
CA SER A 231 -12.71 -12.05 -0.83
C SER A 231 -11.62 -12.95 -0.23
N LEU A 232 -11.23 -12.72 1.03
CA LEU A 232 -10.14 -13.48 1.65
C LEU A 232 -10.60 -14.92 1.93
N THR A 233 -9.99 -15.86 1.23
CA THR A 233 -10.28 -17.31 1.32
C THR A 233 -9.14 -18.10 1.92
N GLU A 234 -7.93 -17.56 1.88
CA GLU A 234 -6.73 -18.25 2.37
C GLU A 234 -5.91 -17.31 3.26
N LEU A 235 -5.71 -17.71 4.52
CA LEU A 235 -4.83 -17.04 5.47
C LEU A 235 -3.91 -18.08 6.09
N THR A 236 -2.64 -18.06 5.70
CA THR A 236 -1.61 -18.94 6.26
C THR A 236 -0.66 -18.13 7.12
N VAL A 237 -0.55 -18.49 8.40
CA VAL A 237 0.39 -17.90 9.35
C VAL A 237 1.28 -19.01 9.88
N ARG A 238 2.60 -18.90 9.70
CA ARG A 238 3.58 -19.91 10.10
C ARG A 238 3.98 -19.76 11.57
N ASP A 239 4.66 -20.78 12.08
CA ASP A 239 5.10 -20.87 13.47
C ASP A 239 5.90 -19.65 13.91
N LYS A 240 5.66 -19.22 15.16
CA LYS A 240 6.30 -18.05 15.77
C LYS A 240 6.00 -16.70 15.09
N ALA A 241 5.24 -16.65 14.01
CA ALA A 241 4.73 -15.37 13.53
C ALA A 241 3.79 -14.77 14.59
N PHE A 242 3.82 -13.47 14.75
CA PHE A 242 3.08 -12.74 15.79
C PHE A 242 3.38 -13.22 17.24
N GLY A 243 4.59 -13.77 17.45
CA GLY A 243 5.02 -14.24 18.79
C GLY A 243 4.23 -15.44 19.33
N THR A 244 3.43 -16.12 18.50
CA THR A 244 2.69 -17.31 18.93
C THR A 244 3.53 -18.56 18.76
N SER A 245 3.49 -19.46 19.75
CA SER A 245 4.15 -20.78 19.68
C SER A 245 3.24 -21.88 19.11
N THR A 246 2.04 -21.54 18.67
CA THR A 246 1.06 -22.50 18.14
C THR A 246 0.39 -21.94 16.89
N SER A 247 0.26 -22.80 15.88
CA SER A 247 -0.55 -22.55 14.69
C SER A 247 -1.94 -22.01 15.09
N PRO A 248 -2.42 -20.89 14.53
CA PRO A 248 -3.77 -20.46 14.77
C PRO A 248 -4.72 -21.51 14.18
N ASP A 249 -5.56 -22.11 15.02
CA ASP A 249 -6.70 -22.88 14.55
C ASP A 249 -7.58 -21.94 13.71
N CYS A 250 -7.67 -22.19 12.42
CA CYS A 250 -8.58 -21.47 11.54
C CYS A 250 -10.02 -21.76 11.95
N PRO A 251 -10.82 -20.79 12.44
CA PRO A 251 -12.18 -21.08 12.91
C PRO A 251 -13.17 -21.47 11.79
N ARG A 252 -12.72 -21.59 10.54
CA ARG A 252 -13.52 -21.97 9.38
C ARG A 252 -12.97 -23.11 8.53
N CYS A 253 -11.95 -23.83 9.00
CA CYS A 253 -11.46 -25.05 8.36
C CYS A 253 -12.03 -26.25 9.10
N SER A 254 -13.35 -26.36 9.22
CA SER A 254 -14.04 -27.63 9.53
C SER A 254 -14.65 -28.12 8.23
N ASP A 255 -14.24 -29.33 7.85
CA ASP A 255 -14.62 -30.28 6.82
C ASP A 255 -15.90 -30.01 6.00
#